data_167601eea6fe2627f4e85bd6fcce075c
#
_entry.id   167601eea6fe2627f4e85bd6fcce075c
#
_cell.length_a   1.000
_cell.length_b   1.000
_cell.length_c   1.000
_cell.angle_alpha   90.00
_cell.angle_beta   90.00
_cell.angle_gamma   90.00
#
_symmetry.space_group_name_H-M   'P 1'
#
loop_
_entity.id
_entity.type
_entity.pdbx_description
1 polymer ?
#
loop_
_entity_poly.entity_id
_entity_poly.type
_entity_poly.pdbx_seq_one_letter_code
_entity_poly.pdbx_strand_id
1 'polypeptide(L)'
;MESSSLISSLSLIDDHRSDKNKRYPLPLLLLIAFCASISKHDSYTKHDYAQAHEASLRELYKQLFGEELESMSPPTHDTLNRALQVIPHQGFKRAYQDWSAALLRWNEETRQICIDGKTMRGVKKPSPDTESHIVSAYAPHLQLDLSVGTVPVKRNELDSIRQLLDELYVADALISIDPLGCQRQVAEQGLEVGSHYQLQVNSNQPTLLQELEDSLPRTNKGFTFNKKEDLGHGRIETRQMKSLLLNPEMLEDSYAFKDWAGIKSIHQLSRKHYDKRSGKETIKISYCISSVEDSKRVFRAIRDHWKMG
;
A
#
# COMPACT_ATOMS: atom_id res chain seq x y z
N MET A 1 -10.75 -24.02 3.70
CA MET A 1 -10.98 -22.84 2.84
C MET A 1 -9.93 -22.89 1.75
N GLU A 2 -10.35 -23.16 0.52
CA GLU A 2 -9.43 -23.16 -0.63
C GLU A 2 -8.86 -21.77 -0.78
N SER A 3 -7.53 -21.67 -0.82
CA SER A 3 -6.87 -20.41 -1.12
C SER A 3 -7.29 -20.01 -2.53
N SER A 4 -8.00 -18.90 -2.67
CA SER A 4 -8.33 -18.34 -3.97
C SER A 4 -7.00 -18.04 -4.69
N SER A 5 -6.64 -18.87 -5.65
CA SER A 5 -5.46 -18.64 -6.47
C SER A 5 -5.75 -17.43 -7.37
N LEU A 6 -4.71 -16.65 -7.74
CA LEU A 6 -4.86 -15.55 -8.72
C LEU A 6 -5.65 -16.00 -9.95
N ILE A 7 -5.46 -17.21 -10.36
CA ILE A 7 -6.05 -17.77 -11.55
C ILE A 7 -7.52 -18.09 -11.37
N SER A 8 -7.92 -18.64 -10.22
CA SER A 8 -9.33 -18.80 -9.91
C SER A 8 -10.06 -17.45 -9.96
N SER A 9 -9.43 -16.41 -9.44
CA SER A 9 -9.97 -15.06 -9.48
C SER A 9 -10.02 -14.48 -10.92
N LEU A 10 -8.97 -14.68 -11.72
CA LEU A 10 -8.93 -14.24 -13.12
C LEU A 10 -9.93 -15.00 -14.01
N SER A 11 -10.24 -16.26 -13.70
CA SER A 11 -11.22 -17.07 -14.43
C SER A 11 -12.66 -16.63 -14.21
N LEU A 12 -12.93 -15.87 -13.15
CA LEU A 12 -14.25 -15.29 -12.86
C LEU A 12 -14.53 -13.99 -13.64
N ILE A 13 -13.55 -13.47 -14.41
CA ILE A 13 -13.73 -12.25 -15.18
C ILE A 13 -14.48 -12.57 -16.47
N ASP A 14 -15.60 -11.89 -16.67
CA ASP A 14 -16.41 -12.04 -17.88
C ASP A 14 -15.65 -11.63 -19.15
N ASP A 15 -15.68 -12.51 -20.14
CA ASP A 15 -15.06 -12.26 -21.44
C ASP A 15 -16.04 -11.58 -22.40
N HIS A 16 -16.05 -10.26 -22.42
CA HIS A 16 -16.91 -9.46 -23.29
C HIS A 16 -16.43 -9.36 -24.76
N ARG A 17 -15.37 -10.08 -25.12
CA ARG A 17 -14.93 -10.13 -26.52
C ARG A 17 -15.94 -10.87 -27.38
N SER A 18 -16.09 -10.45 -28.64
CA SER A 18 -16.89 -11.17 -29.64
C SER A 18 -16.39 -12.60 -29.82
N ASP A 19 -17.29 -13.57 -29.93
CA ASP A 19 -16.95 -14.98 -30.15
C ASP A 19 -16.26 -15.23 -31.49
N LYS A 20 -16.39 -14.31 -32.43
CA LYS A 20 -15.67 -14.35 -33.69
C LYS A 20 -14.20 -14.04 -33.43
N ASN A 21 -13.31 -14.99 -33.73
CA ASN A 21 -11.86 -14.85 -33.62
C ASN A 21 -11.27 -14.84 -32.18
N LYS A 22 -11.93 -15.42 -31.19
CA LYS A 22 -11.34 -15.72 -29.88
C LYS A 22 -10.27 -16.82 -30.02
N ARG A 23 -9.07 -16.44 -30.46
CA ARG A 23 -7.95 -17.38 -30.62
C ARG A 23 -7.33 -17.79 -29.30
N TYR A 24 -7.40 -16.91 -28.29
CA TYR A 24 -6.78 -17.10 -26.98
C TYR A 24 -7.82 -16.96 -25.87
N PRO A 25 -7.85 -17.89 -24.90
CA PRO A 25 -8.68 -17.73 -23.70
C PRO A 25 -8.31 -16.45 -22.95
N LEU A 26 -9.32 -15.76 -22.39
CA LEU A 26 -9.09 -14.52 -21.64
C LEU A 26 -8.14 -14.74 -20.45
N PRO A 27 -8.29 -15.79 -19.62
CA PRO A 27 -7.38 -16.05 -18.51
C PRO A 27 -5.90 -16.17 -18.92
N LEU A 28 -5.61 -16.74 -20.09
CA LEU A 28 -4.23 -16.79 -20.61
C LEU A 28 -3.68 -15.39 -20.92
N LEU A 29 -4.48 -14.54 -21.58
CA LEU A 29 -4.05 -13.18 -21.91
C LEU A 29 -3.82 -12.36 -20.65
N LEU A 30 -4.66 -12.53 -19.63
CA LEU A 30 -4.51 -11.90 -18.32
C LEU A 30 -3.27 -12.41 -17.57
N LEU A 31 -3.02 -13.70 -17.61
CA LEU A 31 -1.82 -14.30 -17.02
C LEU A 31 -0.55 -13.76 -17.68
N ILE A 32 -0.50 -13.68 -19.01
CA ILE A 32 0.62 -13.09 -19.74
C ILE A 32 0.81 -11.63 -19.34
N ALA A 33 -0.25 -10.85 -19.33
CA ALA A 33 -0.17 -9.43 -18.96
C ALA A 33 0.33 -9.23 -17.52
N PHE A 34 -0.11 -10.09 -16.59
CA PHE A 34 0.31 -10.08 -15.19
C PHE A 34 1.78 -10.45 -15.03
N CYS A 35 2.20 -11.60 -15.58
CA CYS A 35 3.59 -12.05 -15.51
C CYS A 35 4.57 -11.07 -16.16
N ALA A 36 4.20 -10.52 -17.32
CA ALA A 36 5.00 -9.49 -17.99
C ALA A 36 5.13 -8.22 -17.15
N SER A 37 4.05 -7.77 -16.50
CA SER A 37 4.07 -6.58 -15.63
C SER A 37 4.96 -6.77 -14.41
N ILE A 38 4.92 -7.94 -13.75
CA ILE A 38 5.83 -8.28 -12.63
C ILE A 38 7.29 -8.29 -13.11
N SER A 39 7.52 -8.77 -14.34
CA SER A 39 8.85 -8.80 -14.97
C SER A 39 9.29 -7.43 -15.52
N LYS A 40 8.58 -6.36 -15.18
CA LYS A 40 8.84 -4.97 -15.61
C LYS A 40 8.74 -4.71 -17.11
N HIS A 41 7.96 -5.53 -17.81
CA HIS A 41 7.61 -5.27 -19.20
C HIS A 41 6.41 -4.31 -19.28
N ASP A 42 6.54 -3.25 -20.07
CA ASP A 42 5.46 -2.28 -20.32
C ASP A 42 4.41 -2.81 -21.31
N SER A 43 3.46 -1.97 -21.70
CA SER A 43 2.40 -2.33 -22.62
C SER A 43 2.93 -2.79 -24.00
N TYR A 44 4.07 -2.25 -24.43
CA TYR A 44 4.65 -2.54 -25.75
C TYR A 44 5.47 -3.84 -25.76
N THR A 45 6.12 -4.17 -24.65
CA THR A 45 7.04 -5.31 -24.54
C THR A 45 6.41 -6.58 -23.97
N LYS A 46 5.11 -6.56 -23.61
CA LYS A 46 4.39 -7.77 -23.14
C LYS A 46 4.34 -8.89 -24.20
N HIS A 47 4.31 -8.55 -25.47
CA HIS A 47 4.40 -9.52 -26.56
C HIS A 47 5.76 -10.22 -26.59
N ASP A 48 6.85 -9.46 -26.47
CA ASP A 48 8.21 -10.01 -26.43
C ASP A 48 8.38 -10.95 -25.25
N TYR A 49 7.82 -10.57 -24.09
CA TYR A 49 7.77 -11.45 -22.92
C TYR A 49 7.05 -12.78 -23.22
N ALA A 50 5.86 -12.72 -23.84
CA ALA A 50 5.11 -13.91 -24.18
C ALA A 50 5.85 -14.81 -25.17
N GLN A 51 6.58 -14.23 -26.12
CA GLN A 51 7.40 -14.94 -27.08
C GLN A 51 8.61 -15.61 -26.42
N ALA A 52 9.32 -14.91 -25.56
CA ALA A 52 10.47 -15.41 -24.84
C ALA A 52 10.15 -16.56 -23.85
N HIS A 53 8.92 -16.58 -23.33
CA HIS A 53 8.47 -17.50 -22.29
C HIS A 53 7.34 -18.44 -22.72
N GLU A 54 7.17 -18.67 -24.04
CA GLU A 54 6.05 -19.44 -24.58
C GLU A 54 5.89 -20.82 -23.93
N ALA A 55 6.96 -21.60 -23.84
CA ALA A 55 6.91 -22.95 -23.27
C ALA A 55 6.52 -22.93 -21.77
N SER A 56 7.08 -21.99 -20.99
CA SER A 56 6.75 -21.84 -19.57
C SER A 56 5.30 -21.40 -19.37
N LEU A 57 4.81 -20.51 -20.20
CA LEU A 57 3.41 -20.04 -20.15
C LEU A 57 2.41 -21.15 -20.51
N ARG A 58 2.74 -22.01 -21.46
CA ARG A 58 1.92 -23.18 -21.78
C ARG A 58 1.87 -24.18 -20.63
N GLU A 59 3.01 -24.52 -20.09
CA GLU A 59 3.08 -25.44 -18.95
C GLU A 59 2.32 -24.88 -17.75
N LEU A 60 2.50 -23.60 -17.46
CA LEU A 60 1.77 -22.91 -16.40
C LEU A 60 0.27 -22.93 -16.67
N TYR A 61 -0.17 -22.66 -17.89
CA TYR A 61 -1.60 -22.70 -18.27
C TYR A 61 -2.17 -24.12 -18.07
N LYS A 62 -1.47 -25.15 -18.51
CA LYS A 62 -1.86 -26.55 -18.31
C LYS A 62 -2.01 -26.91 -16.83
N GLN A 63 -1.03 -26.52 -16.00
CA GLN A 63 -1.07 -26.76 -14.56
C GLN A 63 -2.24 -26.07 -13.85
N LEU A 64 -2.62 -24.89 -14.34
CA LEU A 64 -3.58 -24.02 -13.69
C LEU A 64 -5.02 -24.24 -14.15
N PHE A 65 -5.23 -24.58 -15.41
CA PHE A 65 -6.56 -24.77 -16.02
C PHE A 65 -6.87 -26.22 -16.36
N GLY A 66 -5.89 -27.13 -16.27
CA GLY A 66 -6.06 -28.53 -16.65
C GLY A 66 -6.22 -28.76 -18.17
N GLU A 67 -6.02 -27.73 -18.98
CA GLU A 67 -6.21 -27.73 -20.43
C GLU A 67 -4.85 -27.63 -21.13
N GLU A 68 -4.69 -28.39 -22.22
CA GLU A 68 -3.55 -28.24 -23.11
C GLU A 68 -3.84 -27.18 -24.17
N LEU A 69 -2.98 -26.18 -24.27
CA LEU A 69 -2.98 -25.28 -25.41
C LEU A 69 -2.26 -25.99 -26.57
N GLU A 70 -3.01 -26.41 -27.58
CA GLU A 70 -2.40 -26.82 -28.85
C GLU A 70 -1.47 -25.72 -29.37
N SER A 71 -0.50 -26.06 -30.24
CA SER A 71 0.57 -25.14 -30.64
C SER A 71 0.05 -23.74 -31.03
N MET A 72 0.17 -22.79 -30.12
CA MET A 72 -0.27 -21.43 -30.32
C MET A 72 0.94 -20.51 -30.46
N SER A 73 0.98 -19.74 -31.54
CA SER A 73 1.92 -18.61 -31.60
C SER A 73 1.61 -17.65 -30.47
N PRO A 74 2.59 -17.00 -29.84
CA PRO A 74 2.36 -16.00 -28.81
C PRO A 74 1.38 -14.91 -29.27
N PRO A 75 0.51 -14.39 -28.38
CA PRO A 75 -0.42 -13.32 -28.75
C PRO A 75 0.34 -12.07 -29.15
N THR A 76 -0.09 -11.41 -30.22
CA THR A 76 0.50 -10.15 -30.65
C THR A 76 0.18 -9.01 -29.68
N HIS A 77 0.97 -7.94 -29.71
CA HIS A 77 0.72 -6.71 -28.97
C HIS A 77 -0.74 -6.22 -29.12
N ASP A 78 -1.26 -6.18 -30.35
CA ASP A 78 -2.64 -5.75 -30.61
C ASP A 78 -3.67 -6.69 -29.97
N THR A 79 -3.41 -7.99 -29.94
CA THR A 79 -4.28 -8.97 -29.30
C THR A 79 -4.36 -8.73 -27.80
N LEU A 80 -3.21 -8.52 -27.14
CA LEU A 80 -3.14 -8.21 -25.71
C LEU A 80 -3.84 -6.88 -25.41
N ASN A 81 -3.56 -5.83 -26.18
CA ASN A 81 -4.17 -4.52 -25.96
C ASN A 81 -5.68 -4.55 -26.14
N ARG A 82 -6.20 -5.16 -27.21
CA ARG A 82 -7.65 -5.28 -27.41
C ARG A 82 -8.31 -6.07 -26.30
N ALA A 83 -7.69 -7.14 -25.82
CA ALA A 83 -8.22 -7.91 -24.71
C ALA A 83 -8.28 -7.07 -23.43
N LEU A 84 -7.20 -6.34 -23.11
CA LEU A 84 -7.14 -5.50 -21.92
C LEU A 84 -8.12 -4.31 -21.94
N GLN A 85 -8.42 -3.75 -23.14
CA GLN A 85 -9.36 -2.64 -23.29
C GLN A 85 -10.83 -3.02 -23.05
N VAL A 86 -11.21 -4.28 -23.28
CA VAL A 86 -12.62 -4.73 -23.14
C VAL A 86 -12.90 -5.40 -21.81
N ILE A 87 -11.90 -5.56 -20.94
CA ILE A 87 -12.10 -6.13 -19.62
C ILE A 87 -12.86 -5.15 -18.74
N PRO A 88 -13.92 -5.58 -18.05
CA PRO A 88 -14.58 -4.77 -17.04
C PRO A 88 -13.58 -4.38 -15.93
N HIS A 89 -13.27 -3.09 -15.82
CA HIS A 89 -12.30 -2.60 -14.84
C HIS A 89 -12.62 -3.05 -13.41
N GLN A 90 -13.91 -3.05 -13.07
CA GLN A 90 -14.41 -3.50 -11.78
C GLN A 90 -14.18 -5.00 -11.52
N GLY A 91 -14.38 -5.84 -12.55
CA GLY A 91 -14.15 -7.28 -12.46
C GLY A 91 -12.68 -7.62 -12.19
N PHE A 92 -11.78 -6.98 -12.93
CA PHE A 92 -10.33 -7.15 -12.72
C PHE A 92 -9.89 -6.66 -11.34
N LYS A 93 -10.37 -5.48 -10.91
CA LYS A 93 -10.08 -4.91 -9.59
C LYS A 93 -10.50 -5.87 -8.48
N ARG A 94 -11.73 -6.42 -8.53
CA ARG A 94 -12.22 -7.39 -7.54
C ARG A 94 -11.39 -8.67 -7.51
N ALA A 95 -11.13 -9.28 -8.66
CA ALA A 95 -10.33 -10.49 -8.76
C ALA A 95 -8.93 -10.31 -8.14
N TYR A 96 -8.31 -9.16 -8.40
CA TYR A 96 -7.02 -8.81 -7.83
C TYR A 96 -7.08 -8.59 -6.31
N GLN A 97 -8.11 -7.90 -5.82
CA GLN A 97 -8.33 -7.65 -4.40
C GLN A 97 -8.57 -8.95 -3.62
N ASP A 98 -9.39 -9.87 -4.14
CA ASP A 98 -9.66 -11.16 -3.53
C ASP A 98 -8.38 -12.01 -3.40
N TRP A 99 -7.57 -12.03 -4.46
CA TRP A 99 -6.29 -12.71 -4.44
C TRP A 99 -5.29 -12.08 -3.46
N SER A 100 -5.14 -10.77 -3.50
CA SER A 100 -4.21 -10.05 -2.60
C SER A 100 -4.64 -10.16 -1.13
N ALA A 101 -5.95 -10.17 -0.85
CA ALA A 101 -6.48 -10.44 0.48
C ALA A 101 -6.14 -11.84 0.99
N ALA A 102 -6.18 -12.86 0.11
CA ALA A 102 -5.75 -14.21 0.47
C ALA A 102 -4.27 -14.26 0.85
N LEU A 103 -3.40 -13.55 0.12
CA LEU A 103 -1.97 -13.44 0.45
C LEU A 103 -1.71 -12.73 1.79
N LEU A 104 -2.48 -11.70 2.10
CA LEU A 104 -2.38 -10.98 3.38
C LEU A 104 -2.75 -11.87 4.58
N ARG A 105 -3.72 -12.78 4.42
CA ARG A 105 -4.12 -13.70 5.49
C ARG A 105 -3.04 -14.69 5.89
N TRP A 106 -2.13 -15.03 4.99
CA TRP A 106 -1.07 -16.02 5.24
C TRP A 106 0.09 -15.50 6.09
N ASN A 107 0.19 -14.18 6.29
CA ASN A 107 1.34 -13.59 6.99
C ASN A 107 0.85 -12.73 8.17
N GLU A 108 0.55 -13.39 9.31
CA GLU A 108 -0.04 -12.74 10.49
C GLU A 108 0.93 -11.78 11.22
N GLU A 109 2.22 -12.09 11.27
CA GLU A 109 3.17 -11.35 12.13
C GLU A 109 3.55 -9.95 11.61
N THR A 110 3.37 -9.67 10.32
CA THR A 110 3.87 -8.43 9.69
C THR A 110 2.84 -7.72 8.83
N ARG A 111 1.55 -7.89 9.12
CA ARG A 111 0.50 -7.22 8.36
C ARG A 111 0.61 -5.72 8.51
N GLN A 112 1.24 -5.10 7.53
CA GLN A 112 1.25 -3.66 7.36
C GLN A 112 0.70 -3.31 5.99
N ILE A 113 -0.13 -2.28 5.96
CA ILE A 113 -0.64 -1.67 4.74
C ILE A 113 -0.27 -0.19 4.79
N CYS A 114 0.50 0.24 3.80
CA CYS A 114 0.85 1.64 3.62
C CYS A 114 -0.14 2.26 2.64
N ILE A 115 -0.74 3.39 2.99
CA ILE A 115 -1.62 4.15 2.10
C ILE A 115 -0.91 5.46 1.77
N ASP A 116 -0.76 5.74 0.47
CA ASP A 116 -0.08 6.93 -0.06
C ASP A 116 -0.86 7.51 -1.23
N GLY A 117 -0.93 8.82 -1.27
CA GLY A 117 -1.53 9.58 -2.36
C GLY A 117 -0.46 10.16 -3.28
N LYS A 118 -0.59 9.91 -4.58
CA LYS A 118 0.33 10.47 -5.60
C LYS A 118 -0.42 11.26 -6.65
N THR A 119 0.06 12.44 -6.97
CA THR A 119 -0.43 13.22 -8.11
C THR A 119 0.09 12.60 -9.42
N MET A 120 -0.81 12.34 -10.36
CA MET A 120 -0.43 11.84 -11.68
C MET A 120 0.36 12.90 -12.45
N ARG A 121 1.60 12.57 -12.82
CA ARG A 121 2.42 13.45 -13.66
C ARG A 121 1.98 13.31 -15.12
N GLY A 122 1.75 14.41 -15.81
CA GLY A 122 1.47 14.44 -17.27
C GLY A 122 0.01 14.68 -17.66
N VAL A 123 -0.90 14.89 -16.72
CA VAL A 123 -2.27 15.33 -17.03
C VAL A 123 -2.22 16.77 -17.55
N LYS A 124 -2.27 16.92 -18.89
CA LYS A 124 -2.20 18.23 -19.58
C LYS A 124 -3.53 18.98 -19.51
N LYS A 125 -3.92 19.63 -18.54
CA LYS A 125 -5.17 20.36 -18.27
C LYS A 125 -6.18 19.51 -17.52
N PRO A 126 -6.14 19.50 -16.19
CA PRO A 126 -7.16 18.82 -15.40
C PRO A 126 -8.50 19.52 -15.60
N SER A 127 -9.49 18.81 -16.14
CA SER A 127 -10.89 19.18 -16.01
C SER A 127 -11.38 18.76 -14.61
N PRO A 128 -12.51 19.32 -14.12
CA PRO A 128 -13.04 18.92 -12.81
C PRO A 128 -13.29 17.42 -12.63
N ASP A 129 -13.49 16.69 -13.71
CA ASP A 129 -13.75 15.25 -13.72
C ASP A 129 -12.51 14.43 -14.14
N THR A 130 -11.37 15.09 -14.34
CA THR A 130 -10.12 14.40 -14.68
C THR A 130 -9.54 13.77 -13.41
N GLU A 131 -9.29 12.47 -13.45
CA GLU A 131 -8.56 11.76 -12.41
C GLU A 131 -7.10 12.24 -12.39
N SER A 132 -6.73 12.98 -11.36
CA SER A 132 -5.39 13.58 -11.25
C SER A 132 -4.58 13.07 -10.07
N HIS A 133 -5.23 12.38 -9.15
CA HIS A 133 -4.60 11.78 -7.99
C HIS A 133 -4.86 10.28 -7.97
N ILE A 134 -3.87 9.54 -7.50
CA ILE A 134 -3.97 8.10 -7.24
C ILE A 134 -3.74 7.93 -5.74
N VAL A 135 -4.61 7.18 -5.07
CA VAL A 135 -4.38 6.67 -3.73
C VAL A 135 -4.14 5.19 -3.86
N SER A 136 -2.99 4.72 -3.37
CA SER A 136 -2.61 3.32 -3.41
C SER A 136 -2.47 2.74 -2.02
N ALA A 137 -2.83 1.47 -1.88
CA ALA A 137 -2.59 0.66 -0.70
C ALA A 137 -1.53 -0.39 -1.03
N TYR A 138 -0.44 -0.40 -0.30
CA TYR A 138 0.73 -1.23 -0.54
C TYR A 138 1.06 -2.10 0.67
N ALA A 139 1.35 -3.37 0.44
CA ALA A 139 1.84 -4.30 1.47
C ALA A 139 3.37 -4.46 1.37
N PRO A 140 4.17 -3.81 2.25
CA PRO A 140 5.62 -3.78 2.12
C PRO A 140 6.30 -5.15 2.21
N HIS A 141 5.75 -6.06 3.01
CA HIS A 141 6.30 -7.41 3.20
C HIS A 141 6.02 -8.34 2.01
N LEU A 142 4.95 -8.08 1.25
CA LEU A 142 4.64 -8.78 0.00
C LEU A 142 5.25 -8.09 -1.22
N GLN A 143 5.71 -6.85 -1.07
CA GLN A 143 6.12 -5.95 -2.15
C GLN A 143 5.02 -5.81 -3.23
N LEU A 144 3.76 -5.69 -2.78
CA LEU A 144 2.58 -5.74 -3.62
C LEU A 144 1.65 -4.56 -3.37
N ASP A 145 1.19 -3.91 -4.45
CA ASP A 145 0.08 -2.97 -4.39
C ASP A 145 -1.23 -3.76 -4.26
N LEU A 146 -1.98 -3.55 -3.19
CA LEU A 146 -3.22 -4.28 -2.90
C LEU A 146 -4.42 -3.71 -3.65
N SER A 147 -4.44 -2.40 -3.80
CA SER A 147 -5.48 -1.67 -4.55
C SER A 147 -4.98 -0.29 -4.92
N VAL A 148 -5.53 0.22 -6.00
CA VAL A 148 -5.30 1.57 -6.49
C VAL A 148 -6.65 2.22 -6.73
N GLY A 149 -6.89 3.37 -6.07
CA GLY A 149 -8.04 4.23 -6.31
C GLY A 149 -7.65 5.47 -7.08
N THR A 150 -8.43 5.87 -8.09
CA THR A 150 -8.26 7.14 -8.78
C THR A 150 -9.18 8.18 -8.15
N VAL A 151 -8.67 9.40 -7.95
CA VAL A 151 -9.39 10.51 -7.32
C VAL A 151 -9.63 11.59 -8.36
N PRO A 152 -10.89 11.91 -8.72
CA PRO A 152 -11.20 13.09 -9.50
C PRO A 152 -10.78 14.37 -8.75
N VAL A 153 -10.35 15.41 -9.50
CA VAL A 153 -9.92 16.70 -8.94
C VAL A 153 -10.94 17.30 -7.93
N LYS A 154 -12.21 17.00 -8.11
CA LYS A 154 -13.29 17.48 -7.21
C LYS A 154 -13.46 16.67 -5.92
N ARG A 155 -12.89 15.46 -5.82
CA ARG A 155 -13.01 14.64 -4.61
C ARG A 155 -11.82 14.87 -3.69
N ASN A 156 -12.10 14.81 -2.40
CA ASN A 156 -11.07 14.87 -1.38
C ASN A 156 -10.31 13.54 -1.34
N GLU A 157 -8.98 13.57 -1.23
CA GLU A 157 -8.12 12.41 -1.04
C GLU A 157 -8.55 11.55 0.16
N LEU A 158 -9.07 12.18 1.21
CA LEU A 158 -9.61 11.49 2.39
C LEU A 158 -10.76 10.55 2.06
N ASP A 159 -11.67 10.94 1.16
CA ASP A 159 -12.79 10.09 0.75
C ASP A 159 -12.28 8.83 0.04
N SER A 160 -11.19 8.94 -0.71
CA SER A 160 -10.57 7.81 -1.39
C SER A 160 -9.79 6.91 -0.45
N ILE A 161 -9.12 7.46 0.56
CA ILE A 161 -8.52 6.68 1.65
C ILE A 161 -9.60 5.87 2.36
N ARG A 162 -10.72 6.50 2.71
CA ARG A 162 -11.83 5.85 3.39
C ARG A 162 -12.46 4.75 2.54
N GLN A 163 -12.66 5.01 1.25
CA GLN A 163 -13.16 4.00 0.31
C GLN A 163 -12.20 2.80 0.19
N LEU A 164 -10.89 3.03 0.15
CA LEU A 164 -9.90 1.95 0.14
C LEU A 164 -9.96 1.10 1.41
N LEU A 165 -10.16 1.71 2.58
CA LEU A 165 -10.31 0.99 3.84
C LEU A 165 -11.53 0.07 3.85
N ASP A 166 -12.64 0.50 3.26
CA ASP A 166 -13.86 -0.30 3.14
C ASP A 166 -13.73 -1.45 2.12
N GLU A 167 -12.96 -1.22 1.04
CA GLU A 167 -12.78 -2.20 -0.03
C GLU A 167 -11.74 -3.27 0.28
N LEU A 168 -10.76 -2.99 1.17
CA LEU A 168 -9.64 -3.88 1.45
C LEU A 168 -9.91 -4.79 2.66
N TYR A 169 -9.41 -6.02 2.60
CA TYR A 169 -9.30 -6.84 3.80
C TYR A 169 -8.14 -6.36 4.67
N VAL A 170 -8.46 -5.60 5.71
CA VAL A 170 -7.47 -4.94 6.58
C VAL A 170 -7.49 -5.42 8.02
N ALA A 171 -8.28 -6.46 8.34
CA ALA A 171 -8.38 -6.99 9.71
C ALA A 171 -7.00 -7.34 10.28
N ASP A 172 -6.72 -6.88 11.50
CA ASP A 172 -5.44 -7.00 12.24
C ASP A 172 -4.23 -6.35 11.55
N ALA A 173 -4.42 -5.68 10.40
CA ALA A 173 -3.35 -4.96 9.74
C ALA A 173 -3.00 -3.66 10.49
N LEU A 174 -1.72 -3.27 10.48
CA LEU A 174 -1.29 -1.93 10.88
C LEU A 174 -1.30 -1.02 9.65
N ILE A 175 -2.26 -0.12 9.58
CA ILE A 175 -2.37 0.85 8.50
C ILE A 175 -1.46 2.04 8.83
N SER A 176 -0.55 2.36 7.92
CA SER A 176 0.28 3.55 7.99
C SER A 176 -0.10 4.51 6.87
N ILE A 177 -0.34 5.78 7.22
CA ILE A 177 -0.79 6.81 6.28
C ILE A 177 0.11 8.03 6.45
N ASP A 178 0.29 8.76 5.36
CA ASP A 178 1.03 10.01 5.34
C ASP A 178 0.33 11.11 6.18
N PRO A 179 0.97 12.27 6.44
CA PRO A 179 0.36 13.30 7.27
C PRO A 179 -0.96 13.86 6.77
N LEU A 180 -1.25 13.82 5.45
CA LEU A 180 -2.53 14.31 4.92
C LEU A 180 -3.69 13.42 5.38
N GLY A 181 -3.46 12.12 5.47
CA GLY A 181 -4.42 11.14 5.98
C GLY A 181 -4.53 11.09 7.52
N CYS A 182 -3.75 11.90 8.27
CA CYS A 182 -3.87 11.99 9.72
C CYS A 182 -5.15 12.75 10.10
N GLN A 183 -6.28 12.04 10.12
CA GLN A 183 -7.61 12.58 10.44
C GLN A 183 -8.34 11.64 11.40
N ARG A 184 -9.15 12.20 12.32
CA ARG A 184 -9.91 11.42 13.32
C ARG A 184 -10.81 10.39 12.68
N GLN A 185 -11.52 10.77 11.62
CA GLN A 185 -12.43 9.88 10.87
C GLN A 185 -11.72 8.69 10.24
N VAL A 186 -10.46 8.84 9.81
CA VAL A 186 -9.64 7.75 9.27
C VAL A 186 -9.22 6.79 10.37
N ALA A 187 -8.86 7.31 11.55
CA ALA A 187 -8.53 6.49 12.71
C ALA A 187 -9.75 5.66 13.19
N GLU A 188 -10.93 6.29 13.28
CA GLU A 188 -12.19 5.66 13.65
C GLU A 188 -12.55 4.54 12.68
N GLN A 189 -12.61 4.85 11.38
CA GLN A 189 -12.94 3.87 10.35
C GLN A 189 -11.96 2.71 10.29
N GLY A 190 -10.65 2.98 10.43
CA GLY A 190 -9.64 1.93 10.51
C GLY A 190 -9.94 0.92 11.62
N LEU A 191 -10.32 1.40 12.81
CA LEU A 191 -10.70 0.55 13.93
C LEU A 191 -12.02 -0.19 13.68
N GLU A 192 -13.03 0.46 13.07
CA GLU A 192 -14.31 -0.14 12.73
C GLU A 192 -14.16 -1.34 11.77
N VAL A 193 -13.25 -1.26 10.81
CA VAL A 193 -12.93 -2.38 9.90
C VAL A 193 -11.96 -3.40 10.50
N GLY A 194 -11.66 -3.29 11.81
CA GLY A 194 -10.84 -4.25 12.56
C GLY A 194 -9.34 -4.08 12.35
N SER A 195 -8.86 -2.96 11.84
CA SER A 195 -7.44 -2.68 11.68
C SER A 195 -6.85 -1.87 12.85
N HIS A 196 -5.54 -1.73 12.83
CA HIS A 196 -4.80 -0.79 13.68
C HIS A 196 -4.25 0.35 12.83
N TYR A 197 -3.96 1.48 13.45
CA TYR A 197 -3.36 2.61 12.74
C TYR A 197 -2.02 3.06 13.32
N GLN A 198 -1.19 3.61 12.45
CA GLN A 198 -0.04 4.46 12.73
C GLN A 198 -0.13 5.68 11.82
N LEU A 199 -0.38 6.86 12.40
CA LEU A 199 -0.58 8.10 11.66
C LEU A 199 0.55 9.07 11.96
N GLN A 200 1.19 9.59 10.92
CA GLN A 200 2.19 10.63 11.08
C GLN A 200 1.50 11.97 11.29
N VAL A 201 1.91 12.70 12.34
CA VAL A 201 1.33 13.99 12.71
C VAL A 201 2.21 15.13 12.19
N ASN A 202 1.56 16.13 11.61
CA ASN A 202 2.21 17.33 11.08
C ASN A 202 1.33 18.57 11.37
N SER A 203 1.67 19.71 10.79
CA SER A 203 1.02 21.00 10.95
C SER A 203 -0.47 21.04 10.58
N ASN A 204 -0.99 20.04 9.86
CA ASN A 204 -2.42 19.87 9.61
C ASN A 204 -3.24 19.51 10.87
N GLN A 205 -2.55 19.03 11.93
CA GLN A 205 -3.12 18.73 13.25
C GLN A 205 -2.38 19.52 14.34
N PRO A 206 -2.51 20.86 14.39
CA PRO A 206 -1.63 21.70 15.21
C PRO A 206 -1.79 21.44 16.71
N THR A 207 -3.02 21.23 17.19
CA THR A 207 -3.29 20.95 18.60
C THR A 207 -2.69 19.60 19.05
N LEU A 208 -2.85 18.56 18.22
CA LEU A 208 -2.25 17.26 18.49
C LEU A 208 -0.73 17.32 18.43
N LEU A 209 -0.16 18.02 17.46
CA LEU A 209 1.29 18.19 17.33
C LEU A 209 1.88 18.87 18.57
N GLN A 210 1.22 19.94 19.04
CA GLN A 210 1.66 20.65 20.24
C GLN A 210 1.66 19.75 21.48
N GLU A 211 0.61 18.95 21.67
CA GLU A 211 0.56 18.04 22.81
C GLU A 211 1.64 16.94 22.73
N LEU A 212 1.95 16.45 21.54
CA LEU A 212 3.05 15.51 21.30
C LEU A 212 4.42 16.14 21.64
N GLU A 213 4.63 17.39 21.24
CA GLU A 213 5.81 18.16 21.53
C GLU A 213 5.96 18.43 23.04
N ASP A 214 4.85 18.66 23.72
CA ASP A 214 4.83 18.88 25.17
C ASP A 214 5.06 17.60 25.98
N SER A 215 4.55 16.47 25.52
CA SER A 215 4.56 15.20 26.26
C SER A 215 5.86 14.41 26.09
N LEU A 216 6.49 14.42 24.91
CA LEU A 216 7.59 13.53 24.54
C LEU A 216 9.01 14.00 24.96
N PRO A 217 9.34 15.31 25.09
CA PRO A 217 10.69 15.74 25.41
C PRO A 217 11.06 15.71 26.91
N ARG A 218 10.07 15.79 27.80
CA ARG A 218 10.29 16.24 29.18
C ARG A 218 10.97 15.27 30.12
N THR A 219 10.88 13.96 29.95
CA THR A 219 11.56 12.98 30.79
C THR A 219 11.92 11.71 30.01
N ASN A 220 12.90 10.94 30.51
CA ASN A 220 13.19 9.59 29.97
C ASN A 220 12.48 8.48 30.76
N LYS A 221 11.70 8.80 31.78
CA LYS A 221 10.93 7.81 32.54
C LYS A 221 9.69 7.38 31.79
N GLY A 222 9.41 6.07 31.74
CA GLY A 222 8.22 5.50 31.08
C GLY A 222 8.33 5.37 29.57
N PHE A 223 9.48 5.74 28.96
CA PHE A 223 9.67 5.63 27.53
C PHE A 223 10.39 4.35 27.12
N THR A 224 9.99 3.80 25.97
CA THR A 224 10.76 2.79 25.25
C THR A 224 11.54 3.44 24.12
N PHE A 225 12.74 2.89 23.84
CA PHE A 225 13.61 3.40 22.78
C PHE A 225 13.92 2.33 21.76
N ASN A 226 13.76 2.68 20.48
CA ASN A 226 14.18 1.85 19.36
C ASN A 226 15.21 2.61 18.54
N LYS A 227 16.30 1.95 18.14
CA LYS A 227 17.37 2.54 17.34
C LYS A 227 17.76 1.62 16.19
N LYS A 228 18.05 2.21 15.02
CA LYS A 228 18.63 1.53 13.87
C LYS A 228 19.58 2.45 13.12
N GLU A 229 20.69 1.87 12.64
CA GLU A 229 21.65 2.54 11.77
C GLU A 229 21.69 1.83 10.42
N ASP A 230 21.62 2.60 9.35
CA ASP A 230 21.71 2.11 7.98
C ASP A 230 22.90 2.83 7.27
N LEU A 231 23.74 2.05 6.59
CA LEU A 231 24.88 2.53 5.83
C LEU A 231 24.58 2.38 4.34
N GLY A 232 24.70 3.45 3.57
CA GLY A 232 24.47 3.36 2.13
C GLY A 232 24.91 4.62 1.37
N HIS A 233 25.41 4.44 0.16
CA HIS A 233 25.72 5.53 -0.80
C HIS A 233 26.51 6.72 -0.22
N GLY A 234 27.50 6.45 0.67
CA GLY A 234 28.31 7.51 1.31
C GLY A 234 27.62 8.26 2.44
N ARG A 235 26.47 7.79 2.92
CA ARG A 235 25.70 8.37 4.03
C ARG A 235 25.54 7.39 5.17
N ILE A 236 25.45 7.92 6.38
CA ILE A 236 25.05 7.19 7.59
C ILE A 236 23.69 7.75 7.99
N GLU A 237 22.69 6.90 8.07
CA GLU A 237 21.39 7.27 8.61
C GLU A 237 21.16 6.57 9.93
N THR A 238 20.95 7.34 10.99
CA THR A 238 20.56 6.83 12.31
C THR A 238 19.12 7.22 12.57
N ARG A 239 18.28 6.25 12.87
CA ARG A 239 16.89 6.44 13.28
C ARG A 239 16.76 6.05 14.75
N GLN A 240 16.17 6.92 15.53
CA GLN A 240 15.83 6.68 16.93
C GLN A 240 14.37 7.03 17.16
N MET A 241 13.63 6.15 17.80
CA MET A 241 12.25 6.41 18.18
C MET A 241 12.10 6.31 19.68
N LYS A 242 11.53 7.34 20.26
CA LYS A 242 11.10 7.44 21.64
C LYS A 242 9.59 7.22 21.65
N SER A 243 9.11 6.31 22.51
CA SER A 243 7.69 5.92 22.55
C SER A 243 7.16 5.99 23.98
N LEU A 244 5.94 6.49 24.14
CA LEU A 244 5.20 6.53 25.39
C LEU A 244 3.88 5.80 25.21
N LEU A 245 3.59 4.84 26.09
CA LEU A 245 2.27 4.23 26.19
C LEU A 245 1.35 5.16 26.99
N LEU A 246 0.16 5.38 26.49
CA LEU A 246 -0.85 6.19 27.15
C LEU A 246 -1.67 5.32 28.10
N ASN A 247 -1.81 5.73 29.33
CA ASN A 247 -2.70 5.14 30.29
C ASN A 247 -4.03 5.95 30.36
N PRO A 248 -5.10 5.45 31.00
CA PRO A 248 -6.38 6.14 31.10
C PRO A 248 -6.27 7.56 31.71
N GLU A 249 -5.45 7.72 32.75
CA GLU A 249 -5.23 9.00 33.41
C GLU A 249 -4.62 10.04 32.45
N MET A 250 -3.61 9.63 31.67
CA MET A 250 -3.01 10.49 30.64
C MET A 250 -4.02 10.89 29.55
N LEU A 251 -4.98 10.02 29.23
CA LEU A 251 -6.01 10.31 28.24
C LEU A 251 -7.06 11.28 28.80
N GLU A 252 -7.43 11.14 30.07
CA GLU A 252 -8.37 12.04 30.73
C GLU A 252 -7.79 13.46 30.86
N ASP A 253 -6.52 13.56 31.20
CA ASP A 253 -5.81 14.85 31.37
C ASP A 253 -5.41 15.49 30.02
N SER A 254 -5.54 14.75 28.92
CA SER A 254 -5.17 15.24 27.59
C SER A 254 -6.19 16.20 27.00
N TYR A 255 -5.70 17.23 26.32
CA TYR A 255 -6.56 18.14 25.55
C TYR A 255 -6.73 17.74 24.07
N ALA A 256 -5.89 16.83 23.51
CA ALA A 256 -6.00 16.38 22.13
C ALA A 256 -6.07 14.86 21.95
N PHE A 257 -5.36 14.06 22.78
CA PHE A 257 -5.32 12.59 22.60
C PHE A 257 -6.70 11.94 22.80
N LYS A 258 -7.51 12.44 23.73
CA LYS A 258 -8.85 11.92 24.02
C LYS A 258 -9.80 11.91 22.82
N ASP A 259 -9.52 12.74 21.83
CA ASP A 259 -10.34 12.85 20.62
C ASP A 259 -9.95 11.84 19.53
N TRP A 260 -8.93 10.99 19.78
CA TRP A 260 -8.46 10.00 18.83
C TRP A 260 -8.90 8.61 19.26
N ALA A 261 -9.82 8.03 18.51
CA ALA A 261 -10.35 6.70 18.80
C ALA A 261 -9.23 5.66 18.95
N GLY A 262 -9.26 4.92 20.07
CA GLY A 262 -8.35 3.80 20.32
C GLY A 262 -6.85 4.13 20.34
N ILE A 263 -6.46 5.39 20.53
CA ILE A 263 -5.04 5.75 20.68
C ILE A 263 -4.45 5.04 21.91
N LYS A 264 -3.29 4.41 21.74
CA LYS A 264 -2.60 3.68 22.80
C LYS A 264 -1.16 4.13 23.02
N SER A 265 -0.54 4.69 22.00
CA SER A 265 0.86 5.11 22.07
C SER A 265 1.16 6.32 21.22
N ILE A 266 2.14 7.09 21.66
CA ILE A 266 2.67 8.26 20.97
C ILE A 266 4.17 8.13 20.80
N HIS A 267 4.69 8.69 19.70
CA HIS A 267 6.06 8.45 19.28
C HIS A 267 6.72 9.71 18.73
N GLN A 268 7.99 9.89 19.05
CA GLN A 268 8.89 10.87 18.45
C GLN A 268 9.98 10.12 17.71
N LEU A 269 10.07 10.31 16.40
CA LEU A 269 11.12 9.76 15.55
C LEU A 269 12.17 10.84 15.27
N SER A 270 13.42 10.59 15.62
CA SER A 270 14.57 11.38 15.21
C SER A 270 15.33 10.64 14.11
N ARG A 271 15.49 11.29 12.96
CA ARG A 271 16.26 10.81 11.82
C ARG A 271 17.48 11.71 11.65
N LYS A 272 18.64 11.13 11.88
CA LYS A 272 19.95 11.80 11.73
C LYS A 272 20.61 11.30 10.45
N HIS A 273 20.94 12.20 9.55
CA HIS A 273 21.73 11.95 8.36
C HIS A 273 23.10 12.55 8.48
N TYR A 274 24.12 11.75 8.25
CA TYR A 274 25.50 12.19 8.16
C TYR A 274 26.04 11.89 6.75
N ASP A 275 26.40 12.92 6.01
CA ASP A 275 27.01 12.82 4.68
C ASP A 275 28.52 12.75 4.83
N LYS A 276 29.13 11.61 4.44
CA LYS A 276 30.58 11.38 4.60
C LYS A 276 31.46 12.27 3.71
N ARG A 277 30.91 12.79 2.60
CA ARG A 277 31.67 13.63 1.65
C ARG A 277 31.75 15.06 2.15
N SER A 278 30.62 15.61 2.59
CA SER A 278 30.55 17.01 3.03
C SER A 278 30.77 17.18 4.54
N GLY A 279 30.79 16.09 5.33
CA GLY A 279 30.79 16.13 6.78
C GLY A 279 29.52 16.72 7.40
N LYS A 280 28.49 16.99 6.59
CA LYS A 280 27.27 17.67 7.02
C LYS A 280 26.36 16.70 7.75
N GLU A 281 25.86 17.14 8.89
CA GLU A 281 24.86 16.46 9.68
C GLU A 281 23.52 17.19 9.60
N THR A 282 22.42 16.45 9.45
CA THR A 282 21.06 16.98 9.53
C THR A 282 20.23 16.09 10.41
N ILE A 283 19.37 16.68 11.27
CA ILE A 283 18.44 15.97 12.13
C ILE A 283 17.03 16.41 11.75
N LYS A 284 16.15 15.43 11.50
CA LYS A 284 14.73 15.65 11.29
C LYS A 284 13.95 14.94 12.39
N ILE A 285 13.06 15.68 13.06
CA ILE A 285 12.15 15.14 14.05
C ILE A 285 10.77 15.05 13.42
N SER A 286 10.06 13.95 13.70
CA SER A 286 8.66 13.75 13.31
C SER A 286 7.92 13.02 14.43
N TYR A 287 6.62 13.19 14.45
CA TYR A 287 5.74 12.63 15.48
C TYR A 287 4.71 11.71 14.84
N CYS A 288 4.29 10.70 15.58
CA CYS A 288 3.17 9.86 15.19
C CYS A 288 2.38 9.36 16.40
N ILE A 289 1.14 8.99 16.12
CA ILE A 289 0.22 8.34 17.07
C ILE A 289 -0.12 6.94 16.56
N SER A 290 -0.45 6.03 17.46
CA SER A 290 -0.82 4.67 17.08
C SER A 290 -1.85 4.06 18.04
N SER A 291 -2.68 3.18 17.49
CA SER A 291 -3.56 2.27 18.25
C SER A 291 -2.85 0.98 18.69
N VAL A 292 -1.53 0.86 18.47
CA VAL A 292 -0.71 -0.30 18.83
C VAL A 292 0.21 0.05 20.00
N GLU A 293 0.34 -0.86 20.95
CA GLU A 293 1.24 -0.72 22.10
C GLU A 293 2.69 -1.12 21.79
N ASP A 294 2.88 -2.09 20.86
CA ASP A 294 4.22 -2.57 20.49
C ASP A 294 5.01 -1.52 19.70
N SER A 295 5.88 -0.83 20.40
CA SER A 295 6.75 0.20 19.82
C SER A 295 7.68 -0.34 18.73
N LYS A 296 8.09 -1.62 18.80
CA LYS A 296 8.94 -2.24 17.76
C LYS A 296 8.16 -2.43 16.46
N ARG A 297 6.87 -2.82 16.56
CA ARG A 297 5.97 -2.93 15.41
C ARG A 297 5.79 -1.56 14.75
N VAL A 298 5.52 -0.51 15.54
CA VAL A 298 5.38 0.86 15.03
C VAL A 298 6.69 1.37 14.40
N PHE A 299 7.84 1.13 15.02
CA PHE A 299 9.14 1.55 14.49
C PHE A 299 9.45 0.90 13.12
N ARG A 300 9.13 -0.38 12.94
CA ARG A 300 9.23 -1.07 11.64
C ARG A 300 8.27 -0.46 10.62
N ALA A 301 7.02 -0.24 11.02
CA ALA A 301 5.98 0.30 10.14
C ALA A 301 6.33 1.68 9.58
N ILE A 302 6.87 2.58 10.40
CA ILE A 302 7.33 3.90 9.94
C ILE A 302 8.41 3.76 8.86
N ARG A 303 9.34 2.83 9.01
CA ARG A 303 10.40 2.59 8.02
C ARG A 303 9.84 2.05 6.71
N ASP A 304 8.94 1.08 6.81
CA ASP A 304 8.42 0.35 5.65
C ASP A 304 7.47 1.21 4.83
N HIS A 305 6.79 2.18 5.47
CA HIS A 305 5.99 3.18 4.76
C HIS A 305 6.79 3.94 3.70
N TRP A 306 8.03 4.30 4.00
CA TRP A 306 8.89 5.04 3.07
C TRP A 306 9.55 4.20 1.97
N LYS A 307 9.26 2.91 1.89
CA LYS A 307 9.71 2.04 0.79
C LYS A 307 8.79 2.08 -0.44
N MET A 308 7.66 2.77 -0.35
CA MET A 308 6.70 2.93 -1.46
C MET A 308 7.19 3.87 -2.57
N GLY A 309 8.28 4.59 -2.39
CA GLY A 309 8.79 5.61 -3.31
C GLY A 309 9.90 5.15 -4.21
#